data_1aa26822f189c354cc18cd257a24f70c
#
_entry.id   1aa26822f189c354cc18cd257a24f70c
#
_cell.length_a   1.000
_cell.length_b   1.000
_cell.length_c   1.000
_cell.angle_alpha   90.00
_cell.angle_beta   90.00
_cell.angle_gamma   90.00
#
_symmetry.space_group_name_H-M   'P 1'
#
loop_
_entity.id
_entity.type
_entity.pdbx_description
1 polymer ?
#
loop_
_entity_poly.entity_id
_entity_poly.type
_entity_poly.pdbx_seq_one_letter_code
_entity_poly.pdbx_strand_id
1 'polypeptide(L)'
;ARLPHLTDLGVTHVELLPVNSFSGPRNWGYDGVAWFAVDESYGGPAAYRRFVAAAHAAGLGVVQDVVHNHLGPSGNYLQVFGPYLGQGGTGWGDGLNLDGADSDEVRRFVLDNVRFWLEEMRVDGLRLDAVHALRDARAVHLLEEMAALADGIAARAGRPVPLLAESDLNDPRLVLPREAGGLGLAAAWNDDVHHALHVAATGETHGYYADFAPLEAVAKVMERTYFHDGTRSTFRGRDHGRPVPDALPVSST
;
A
#
# COMPACT_ATOMS: atom_id res chain seq x y z
N ALA A 1 0.35 5.22 -25.29
CA ALA A 1 1.30 6.02 -26.08
C ALA A 1 2.70 6.09 -25.47
N ARG A 2 2.88 5.82 -24.16
CA ARG A 2 4.17 5.91 -23.45
C ARG A 2 4.83 4.56 -23.12
N LEU A 3 4.13 3.43 -23.30
CA LEU A 3 4.65 2.11 -22.95
C LEU A 3 5.99 1.77 -23.63
N PRO A 4 6.23 2.07 -24.93
CA PRO A 4 7.54 1.82 -25.53
C PRO A 4 8.68 2.54 -24.83
N HIS A 5 8.47 3.79 -24.40
CA HIS A 5 9.48 4.53 -23.66
C HIS A 5 9.83 3.86 -22.32
N LEU A 6 8.84 3.29 -21.60
CA LEU A 6 9.07 2.58 -20.35
C LEU A 6 9.83 1.27 -20.58
N THR A 7 9.51 0.54 -21.62
CA THR A 7 10.26 -0.68 -21.97
C THR A 7 11.69 -0.38 -22.40
N ASP A 8 11.92 0.71 -23.15
CA ASP A 8 13.25 1.15 -23.55
C ASP A 8 14.13 1.56 -22.36
N LEU A 9 13.50 2.06 -21.27
CA LEU A 9 14.18 2.32 -20.01
C LEU A 9 14.51 1.07 -19.19
N GLY A 10 14.02 -0.10 -19.58
CA GLY A 10 14.17 -1.35 -18.83
C GLY A 10 13.23 -1.49 -17.62
N VAL A 11 12.16 -0.71 -17.55
CA VAL A 11 11.13 -0.83 -16.52
C VAL A 11 10.39 -2.15 -16.68
N THR A 12 10.15 -2.86 -15.59
CA THR A 12 9.42 -4.15 -15.61
C THR A 12 7.97 -4.01 -15.19
N HIS A 13 7.66 -3.04 -14.34
CA HIS A 13 6.31 -2.79 -13.83
C HIS A 13 6.00 -1.30 -13.85
N VAL A 14 4.74 -0.97 -13.98
CA VAL A 14 4.22 0.39 -13.77
C VAL A 14 3.25 0.37 -12.60
N GLU A 15 3.42 1.29 -11.67
CA GLU A 15 2.47 1.52 -10.60
C GLU A 15 1.59 2.73 -10.95
N LEU A 16 0.29 2.57 -10.79
CA LEU A 16 -0.68 3.65 -10.98
C LEU A 16 -1.18 4.15 -9.65
N LEU A 17 -1.24 5.46 -9.49
CA LEU A 17 -2.00 6.09 -8.39
C LEU A 17 -3.45 5.58 -8.41
N PRO A 18 -4.20 5.73 -7.29
CA PRO A 18 -5.56 5.24 -7.23
C PRO A 18 -6.44 5.80 -8.36
N VAL A 19 -7.20 4.94 -9.01
CA VAL A 19 -8.03 5.29 -10.18
C VAL A 19 -9.51 5.36 -9.87
N ASN A 20 -9.87 5.26 -8.59
CA ASN A 20 -11.26 5.31 -8.14
C ASN A 20 -11.91 6.65 -8.43
N SER A 21 -13.25 6.65 -8.53
CA SER A 21 -14.01 7.88 -8.74
C SER A 21 -13.77 8.90 -7.64
N PHE A 22 -13.57 10.15 -8.04
CA PHE A 22 -13.26 11.28 -7.17
C PHE A 22 -14.07 12.51 -7.55
N SER A 23 -14.09 13.51 -6.67
CA SER A 23 -14.79 14.79 -6.93
C SER A 23 -13.92 15.75 -7.73
N GLY A 24 -14.51 16.38 -8.75
CA GLY A 24 -13.86 17.38 -9.59
C GLY A 24 -13.04 16.77 -10.73
N PRO A 25 -12.35 17.61 -11.54
CA PRO A 25 -11.68 17.19 -12.76
C PRO A 25 -10.23 16.71 -12.55
N ARG A 26 -9.68 16.82 -11.34
CA ARG A 26 -8.28 16.47 -11.01
C ARG A 26 -8.18 15.98 -9.58
N ASN A 27 -7.57 14.83 -9.39
CA ASN A 27 -7.29 14.24 -8.09
C ASN A 27 -6.13 13.25 -8.22
N TRP A 28 -5.45 12.96 -7.12
CA TRP A 28 -4.47 11.86 -7.05
C TRP A 28 -5.13 10.51 -6.79
N GLY A 29 -6.45 10.50 -6.47
CA GLY A 29 -7.23 9.29 -6.24
C GLY A 29 -7.33 8.83 -4.78
N TYR A 30 -6.69 9.52 -3.84
CA TYR A 30 -6.71 9.13 -2.42
C TYR A 30 -7.98 9.56 -1.66
N ASP A 31 -8.92 10.23 -2.31
CA ASP A 31 -10.22 10.62 -1.74
C ASP A 31 -11.37 9.74 -2.25
N GLY A 32 -11.09 8.57 -2.80
CA GLY A 32 -12.08 7.69 -3.41
C GLY A 32 -13.02 7.05 -2.38
N VAL A 33 -14.28 6.82 -2.81
CA VAL A 33 -15.29 6.08 -2.05
C VAL A 33 -15.74 4.83 -2.81
N ALA A 34 -15.80 4.91 -4.12
CA ALA A 34 -16.25 3.83 -4.99
C ALA A 34 -15.08 2.91 -5.37
N TRP A 35 -14.63 2.07 -4.45
CA TRP A 35 -13.44 1.23 -4.60
C TRP A 35 -13.48 0.22 -5.76
N PHE A 36 -14.68 -0.13 -6.24
CA PHE A 36 -14.90 -1.03 -7.37
C PHE A 36 -15.09 -0.27 -8.71
N ALA A 37 -14.80 1.02 -8.73
CA ALA A 37 -14.98 1.85 -9.91
C ALA A 37 -13.66 2.41 -10.42
N VAL A 38 -13.60 2.65 -11.71
CA VAL A 38 -12.56 3.47 -12.36
C VAL A 38 -13.20 4.76 -12.81
N ASP A 39 -12.59 5.89 -12.49
CA ASP A 39 -13.11 7.22 -12.82
C ASP A 39 -13.34 7.40 -14.33
N GLU A 40 -14.43 8.06 -14.68
CA GLU A 40 -14.83 8.28 -16.08
C GLU A 40 -13.82 9.15 -16.85
N SER A 41 -13.08 10.03 -16.16
CA SER A 41 -12.04 10.85 -16.78
C SER A 41 -10.88 10.00 -17.33
N TYR A 42 -10.70 8.79 -16.80
CA TYR A 42 -9.74 7.78 -17.31
C TYR A 42 -10.38 6.83 -18.35
N GLY A 43 -11.66 7.05 -18.68
CA GLY A 43 -12.43 6.24 -19.62
C GLY A 43 -13.09 5.01 -19.01
N GLY A 44 -13.23 4.98 -17.68
CA GLY A 44 -13.92 3.94 -16.95
C GLY A 44 -13.25 2.56 -17.00
N PRO A 45 -13.91 1.51 -16.49
CA PRO A 45 -13.31 0.19 -16.34
C PRO A 45 -12.91 -0.45 -17.67
N ALA A 46 -13.61 -0.16 -18.77
CA ALA A 46 -13.26 -0.71 -20.08
C ALA A 46 -11.92 -0.15 -20.62
N ALA A 47 -11.65 1.16 -20.41
CA ALA A 47 -10.38 1.77 -20.80
C ALA A 47 -9.24 1.26 -19.92
N TYR A 48 -9.50 1.10 -18.63
CA TYR A 48 -8.51 0.55 -17.69
C TYR A 48 -8.09 -0.88 -18.10
N ARG A 49 -9.04 -1.77 -18.37
CA ARG A 49 -8.72 -3.14 -18.84
C ARG A 49 -7.93 -3.13 -20.14
N ARG A 50 -8.22 -2.22 -21.08
CA ARG A 50 -7.42 -2.05 -22.30
C ARG A 50 -6.00 -1.59 -22.00
N PHE A 51 -5.83 -0.71 -21.01
CA PHE A 51 -4.51 -0.28 -20.58
C PHE A 51 -3.70 -1.45 -20.00
N VAL A 52 -4.28 -2.24 -19.07
CA VAL A 52 -3.62 -3.42 -18.50
C VAL A 52 -3.22 -4.40 -19.60
N ALA A 53 -4.13 -4.72 -20.53
CA ALA A 53 -3.84 -5.60 -21.65
C ALA A 53 -2.71 -5.06 -22.55
N ALA A 54 -2.66 -3.75 -22.77
CA ALA A 54 -1.61 -3.12 -23.56
C ALA A 54 -0.25 -3.13 -22.83
N ALA A 55 -0.25 -2.95 -21.50
CA ALA A 55 0.95 -3.06 -20.67
C ALA A 55 1.52 -4.49 -20.74
N HIS A 56 0.68 -5.50 -20.56
CA HIS A 56 1.06 -6.91 -20.69
C HIS A 56 1.62 -7.25 -22.07
N ALA A 57 0.98 -6.76 -23.14
CA ALA A 57 1.48 -6.94 -24.52
C ALA A 57 2.85 -6.27 -24.75
N ALA A 58 3.19 -5.26 -23.96
CA ALA A 58 4.50 -4.61 -23.97
C ALA A 58 5.51 -5.25 -23.01
N GLY A 59 5.15 -6.33 -22.30
CA GLY A 59 6.01 -7.01 -21.33
C GLY A 59 6.10 -6.30 -19.98
N LEU A 60 5.16 -5.38 -19.67
CA LEU A 60 5.10 -4.65 -18.41
C LEU A 60 4.02 -5.20 -17.49
N GLY A 61 4.36 -5.46 -16.23
CA GLY A 61 3.38 -5.68 -15.19
C GLY A 61 2.71 -4.39 -14.74
N VAL A 62 1.54 -4.50 -14.12
CA VAL A 62 0.77 -3.36 -13.58
C VAL A 62 0.52 -3.57 -12.10
N VAL A 63 0.95 -2.61 -11.27
CA VAL A 63 0.61 -2.51 -9.85
C VAL A 63 -0.43 -1.42 -9.69
N GLN A 64 -1.53 -1.71 -9.00
CA GLN A 64 -2.56 -0.73 -8.70
C GLN A 64 -2.46 -0.29 -7.25
N ASP A 65 -2.38 1.02 -7.04
CA ASP A 65 -2.47 1.61 -5.70
C ASP A 65 -3.92 1.63 -5.23
N VAL A 66 -4.19 1.06 -4.04
CA VAL A 66 -5.53 0.97 -3.45
C VAL A 66 -5.55 1.55 -2.04
N VAL A 67 -6.59 2.31 -1.75
CA VAL A 67 -6.76 3.03 -0.49
C VAL A 67 -7.85 2.34 0.32
N HIS A 68 -7.48 1.46 1.25
CA HIS A 68 -8.41 0.76 2.13
C HIS A 68 -8.42 1.30 3.57
N ASN A 69 -7.54 2.26 3.88
CA ASN A 69 -7.39 2.78 5.23
C ASN A 69 -8.47 3.81 5.61
N HIS A 70 -9.09 4.47 4.64
CA HIS A 70 -10.15 5.45 4.84
C HIS A 70 -11.05 5.56 3.61
N LEU A 71 -12.14 6.29 3.75
CA LEU A 71 -13.05 6.68 2.70
C LEU A 71 -13.05 8.21 2.57
N GLY A 72 -13.06 8.69 1.34
CA GLY A 72 -13.12 10.12 1.08
C GLY A 72 -14.42 10.76 1.59
N PRO A 73 -14.44 12.09 1.73
CA PRO A 73 -15.59 12.82 2.31
C PRO A 73 -16.76 12.98 1.37
N SER A 74 -16.55 12.83 0.06
CA SER A 74 -17.57 13.10 -0.96
C SER A 74 -18.21 11.81 -1.44
N GLY A 75 -19.55 11.71 -1.30
CA GLY A 75 -20.31 10.55 -1.78
C GLY A 75 -20.19 9.31 -0.89
N ASN A 76 -19.69 9.45 0.34
CA ASN A 76 -19.63 8.35 1.29
C ASN A 76 -20.98 8.19 2.01
N TYR A 77 -21.73 7.18 1.60
CA TYR A 77 -23.00 6.80 2.21
C TYR A 77 -22.98 5.37 2.76
N LEU A 78 -21.82 4.70 2.84
CA LEU A 78 -21.72 3.30 3.26
C LEU A 78 -22.27 3.07 4.67
N GLN A 79 -22.12 4.02 5.56
CA GLN A 79 -22.68 3.96 6.93
C GLN A 79 -24.22 3.83 6.97
N VAL A 80 -24.93 4.16 5.88
CA VAL A 80 -26.39 4.00 5.79
C VAL A 80 -26.75 2.54 5.51
N PHE A 81 -25.83 1.76 4.94
CA PHE A 81 -26.02 0.39 4.52
C PHE A 81 -25.48 -0.65 5.49
N GLY A 82 -24.65 -0.24 6.46
CA GLY A 82 -24.08 -1.16 7.43
C GLY A 82 -22.96 -0.52 8.28
N PRO A 83 -22.37 -1.28 9.19
CA PRO A 83 -21.36 -0.79 10.12
C PRO A 83 -19.97 -0.71 9.46
N TYR A 84 -19.87 -0.03 8.31
CA TYR A 84 -18.62 0.08 7.55
C TYR A 84 -17.55 0.90 8.24
N LEU A 85 -17.96 1.90 9.04
CA LEU A 85 -17.02 2.81 9.69
C LEU A 85 -16.78 2.39 11.14
N GLY A 86 -15.50 2.39 11.54
CA GLY A 86 -15.06 2.09 12.89
C GLY A 86 -15.08 3.33 13.80
N GLN A 87 -14.87 3.10 15.09
CA GLN A 87 -14.69 4.17 16.05
C GLN A 87 -13.24 4.69 16.02
N GLY A 88 -13.09 6.00 15.83
CA GLY A 88 -11.80 6.67 15.77
C GLY A 88 -11.30 6.91 14.36
N GLY A 89 -11.17 8.17 14.00
CA GLY A 89 -10.69 8.61 12.71
C GLY A 89 -9.23 8.25 12.45
N THR A 90 -8.87 8.21 11.20
CA THR A 90 -7.49 8.27 10.72
C THR A 90 -7.08 9.73 10.53
N GLY A 91 -5.83 10.00 10.16
CA GLY A 91 -5.39 11.36 9.78
C GLY A 91 -6.12 11.92 8.56
N TRP A 92 -6.83 11.09 7.81
CA TRP A 92 -7.46 11.42 6.52
C TRP A 92 -8.99 11.24 6.51
N GLY A 93 -9.60 10.71 7.56
CA GLY A 93 -11.04 10.47 7.65
C GLY A 93 -11.41 9.33 8.59
N ASP A 94 -12.67 8.90 8.49
CA ASP A 94 -13.14 7.75 9.27
C ASP A 94 -12.51 6.45 8.76
N GLY A 95 -11.91 5.69 9.68
CA GLY A 95 -11.38 4.36 9.40
C GLY A 95 -12.49 3.32 9.25
N LEU A 96 -12.12 2.17 8.72
CA LEU A 96 -13.05 1.04 8.59
C LEU A 96 -13.29 0.33 9.93
N ASN A 97 -14.45 -0.28 10.06
CA ASN A 97 -14.77 -1.21 11.12
C ASN A 97 -14.16 -2.60 10.80
N LEU A 98 -12.95 -2.87 11.28
CA LEU A 98 -12.24 -4.12 10.99
C LEU A 98 -12.32 -5.15 12.13
N ASP A 99 -12.64 -4.72 13.36
CA ASP A 99 -12.57 -5.54 14.57
C ASP A 99 -13.76 -5.36 15.53
N GLY A 100 -14.67 -4.44 15.24
CA GLY A 100 -15.89 -4.25 16.02
C GLY A 100 -17.01 -5.25 15.67
N ALA A 101 -18.20 -5.02 16.23
CA ALA A 101 -19.38 -5.81 15.91
C ALA A 101 -19.70 -5.76 14.42
N ASP A 102 -20.09 -6.89 13.86
CA ASP A 102 -20.48 -7.07 12.44
C ASP A 102 -19.40 -6.68 11.43
N SER A 103 -18.12 -6.67 11.84
CA SER A 103 -17.00 -6.34 10.98
C SER A 103 -16.67 -7.40 9.91
N ASP A 104 -17.17 -8.62 10.02
CA ASP A 104 -16.85 -9.70 9.07
C ASP A 104 -17.24 -9.35 7.62
N GLU A 105 -18.40 -8.72 7.42
CA GLU A 105 -18.85 -8.30 6.09
C GLU A 105 -18.05 -7.10 5.57
N VAL A 106 -17.58 -6.22 6.45
CA VAL A 106 -16.70 -5.11 6.09
C VAL A 106 -15.34 -5.63 5.62
N ARG A 107 -14.78 -6.62 6.32
CA ARG A 107 -13.55 -7.31 5.91
C ARG A 107 -13.74 -7.99 4.56
N ARG A 108 -14.87 -8.70 4.38
CA ARG A 108 -15.20 -9.34 3.09
C ARG A 108 -15.29 -8.33 1.97
N PHE A 109 -15.89 -7.17 2.19
CA PHE A 109 -15.94 -6.08 1.20
C PHE A 109 -14.53 -5.64 0.75
N VAL A 110 -13.57 -5.51 1.69
CA VAL A 110 -12.17 -5.22 1.35
C VAL A 110 -11.52 -6.37 0.57
N LEU A 111 -11.69 -7.61 1.03
CA LEU A 111 -11.13 -8.79 0.36
C LEU A 111 -11.71 -8.99 -1.05
N ASP A 112 -12.99 -8.70 -1.24
CA ASP A 112 -13.62 -8.73 -2.57
C ASP A 112 -13.08 -7.62 -3.48
N ASN A 113 -12.70 -6.46 -2.92
CA ASN A 113 -12.02 -5.42 -3.69
C ASN A 113 -10.61 -5.84 -4.11
N VAL A 114 -9.84 -6.49 -3.25
CA VAL A 114 -8.56 -7.10 -3.63
C VAL A 114 -8.75 -8.09 -4.77
N ARG A 115 -9.74 -8.97 -4.67
CA ARG A 115 -10.08 -9.94 -5.72
C ARG A 115 -10.48 -9.26 -7.02
N PHE A 116 -11.31 -8.22 -6.97
CA PHE A 116 -11.73 -7.43 -8.12
C PHE A 116 -10.54 -6.89 -8.92
N TRP A 117 -9.57 -6.27 -8.25
CA TRP A 117 -8.40 -5.74 -8.94
C TRP A 117 -7.52 -6.84 -9.54
N LEU A 118 -7.27 -7.90 -8.77
CA LEU A 118 -6.36 -8.98 -9.19
C LEU A 118 -6.96 -9.91 -10.25
N GLU A 119 -8.24 -10.29 -10.13
CA GLU A 119 -8.87 -11.29 -11.01
C GLU A 119 -9.68 -10.62 -12.14
N GLU A 120 -10.47 -9.57 -11.87
CA GLU A 120 -11.32 -8.95 -12.88
C GLU A 120 -10.61 -7.86 -13.67
N MET A 121 -9.85 -6.99 -13.01
CA MET A 121 -9.05 -5.94 -13.65
C MET A 121 -7.70 -6.46 -14.13
N ARG A 122 -7.26 -7.64 -13.62
CA ARG A 122 -6.08 -8.39 -14.03
C ARG A 122 -4.77 -7.64 -13.81
N VAL A 123 -4.69 -6.83 -12.78
CA VAL A 123 -3.41 -6.23 -12.36
C VAL A 123 -2.49 -7.30 -11.76
N ASP A 124 -1.20 -7.03 -11.75
CA ASP A 124 -0.18 -8.01 -11.34
C ASP A 124 0.12 -7.95 -9.85
N GLY A 125 -0.20 -6.84 -9.21
CA GLY A 125 -0.04 -6.65 -7.78
C GLY A 125 -0.79 -5.43 -7.30
N LEU A 126 -0.81 -5.23 -5.96
CA LEU A 126 -1.38 -4.05 -5.33
C LEU A 126 -0.35 -3.36 -4.44
N ARG A 127 -0.32 -2.04 -4.46
CA ARG A 127 0.26 -1.22 -3.39
C ARG A 127 -0.88 -0.84 -2.45
N LEU A 128 -0.70 -1.09 -1.16
CA LEU A 128 -1.68 -0.85 -0.12
C LEU A 128 -1.32 0.43 0.62
N ASP A 129 -2.09 1.48 0.40
CA ASP A 129 -1.88 2.80 0.98
C ASP A 129 -2.05 2.81 2.48
N ALA A 130 -1.13 3.47 3.19
CA ALA A 130 -1.17 3.78 4.62
C ALA A 130 -1.66 2.61 5.50
N VAL A 131 -1.08 1.41 5.33
CA VAL A 131 -1.55 0.22 6.07
C VAL A 131 -1.47 0.35 7.59
N HIS A 132 -0.64 1.26 8.10
CA HIS A 132 -0.54 1.58 9.53
C HIS A 132 -1.82 2.24 10.09
N ALA A 133 -2.68 2.77 9.24
CA ALA A 133 -3.97 3.32 9.64
C ALA A 133 -5.10 2.26 9.68
N LEU A 134 -4.85 1.04 9.21
CA LEU A 134 -5.76 -0.10 9.36
C LEU A 134 -5.71 -0.60 10.82
N ARG A 135 -6.66 -0.15 11.63
CA ARG A 135 -6.78 -0.57 13.03
C ARG A 135 -7.56 -1.87 13.11
N ASP A 136 -6.87 -2.93 13.48
CA ASP A 136 -7.43 -4.27 13.56
C ASP A 136 -6.81 -5.01 14.76
N ALA A 137 -7.61 -5.23 15.80
CA ALA A 137 -7.22 -5.94 17.01
C ALA A 137 -7.62 -7.43 16.98
N ARG A 138 -8.07 -7.95 15.84
CA ARG A 138 -8.41 -9.38 15.72
C ARG A 138 -7.16 -10.25 15.71
N ALA A 139 -7.30 -11.50 16.10
CA ALA A 139 -6.20 -12.46 16.12
C ALA A 139 -5.57 -12.69 14.74
N VAL A 140 -6.37 -12.64 13.69
CA VAL A 140 -5.91 -12.63 12.29
C VAL A 140 -6.13 -11.23 11.74
N HIS A 141 -5.04 -10.54 11.45
CA HIS A 141 -5.09 -9.18 10.93
C HIS A 141 -5.59 -9.16 9.47
N LEU A 142 -6.32 -8.12 9.06
CA LEU A 142 -6.85 -8.00 7.68
C LEU A 142 -5.74 -8.14 6.62
N LEU A 143 -4.57 -7.57 6.85
CA LEU A 143 -3.43 -7.69 5.93
C LEU A 143 -2.96 -9.14 5.77
N GLU A 144 -3.04 -9.94 6.81
CA GLU A 144 -2.75 -11.38 6.75
C GLU A 144 -3.78 -12.13 5.90
N GLU A 145 -5.07 -11.79 6.04
CA GLU A 145 -6.13 -12.35 5.19
C GLU A 145 -5.96 -11.94 3.72
N MET A 146 -5.57 -10.67 3.47
CA MET A 146 -5.29 -10.19 2.12
C MET A 146 -4.09 -10.93 1.50
N ALA A 147 -3.01 -11.12 2.26
CA ALA A 147 -1.84 -11.89 1.81
C ALA A 147 -2.22 -13.34 1.49
N ALA A 148 -2.98 -14.02 2.36
CA ALA A 148 -3.45 -15.37 2.11
C ALA A 148 -4.35 -15.47 0.87
N LEU A 149 -5.21 -14.47 0.64
CA LEU A 149 -6.03 -14.38 -0.56
C LEU A 149 -5.15 -14.25 -1.82
N ALA A 150 -4.15 -13.36 -1.80
CA ALA A 150 -3.23 -13.15 -2.91
C ALA A 150 -2.42 -14.41 -3.22
N ASP A 151 -1.94 -15.13 -2.21
CA ASP A 151 -1.26 -16.43 -2.38
C ASP A 151 -2.17 -17.45 -3.07
N GLY A 152 -3.44 -17.52 -2.66
CA GLY A 152 -4.43 -18.38 -3.30
C GLY A 152 -4.69 -18.03 -4.77
N ILE A 153 -4.71 -16.72 -5.10
CA ILE A 153 -4.84 -16.24 -6.48
C ILE A 153 -3.56 -16.59 -7.27
N ALA A 154 -2.38 -16.33 -6.69
CA ALA A 154 -1.08 -16.64 -7.31
C ALA A 154 -0.94 -18.12 -7.66
N ALA A 155 -1.34 -19.02 -6.73
CA ALA A 155 -1.31 -20.46 -6.95
C ALA A 155 -2.22 -20.91 -8.12
N ARG A 156 -3.40 -20.29 -8.26
CA ARG A 156 -4.31 -20.58 -9.37
C ARG A 156 -3.82 -19.97 -10.70
N ALA A 157 -3.24 -18.78 -10.64
CA ALA A 157 -2.76 -18.06 -11.82
C ALA A 157 -1.39 -18.56 -12.33
N GLY A 158 -0.65 -19.33 -11.52
CA GLY A 158 0.70 -19.82 -11.84
C GLY A 158 1.74 -18.69 -11.95
N ARG A 159 1.50 -17.53 -11.29
CA ARG A 159 2.41 -16.38 -11.28
C ARG A 159 2.34 -15.65 -9.93
N PRO A 160 3.41 -14.94 -9.51
CA PRO A 160 3.36 -14.10 -8.32
C PRO A 160 2.27 -13.03 -8.41
N VAL A 161 1.68 -12.69 -7.26
CA VAL A 161 0.71 -11.60 -7.10
C VAL A 161 1.08 -10.83 -5.84
N PRO A 162 2.09 -9.94 -5.89
CA PRO A 162 2.60 -9.25 -4.73
C PRO A 162 1.60 -8.22 -4.19
N LEU A 163 1.47 -8.18 -2.87
CA LEU A 163 0.90 -7.07 -2.13
C LEU A 163 2.04 -6.29 -1.48
N LEU A 164 2.12 -5.00 -1.77
CA LEU A 164 3.16 -4.09 -1.32
C LEU A 164 2.56 -3.14 -0.29
N ALA A 165 3.06 -3.14 0.94
CA ALA A 165 2.60 -2.22 1.96
C ALA A 165 3.22 -0.83 1.80
N GLU A 166 2.48 0.22 2.12
CA GLU A 166 3.06 1.53 2.42
C GLU A 166 2.82 1.82 3.90
N SER A 167 3.93 2.03 4.63
CA SER A 167 3.86 2.27 6.07
C SER A 167 5.09 3.00 6.57
N ASP A 168 4.87 3.96 7.44
CA ASP A 168 5.91 4.70 8.14
C ASP A 168 6.29 4.10 9.51
N LEU A 169 5.76 2.92 9.86
CA LEU A 169 5.99 2.32 11.18
C LEU A 169 7.36 1.69 11.37
N ASN A 170 8.06 1.36 10.31
CA ASN A 170 9.30 0.58 10.34
C ASN A 170 9.09 -0.75 11.08
N ASP A 171 8.04 -1.48 10.70
CA ASP A 171 7.68 -2.74 11.31
C ASP A 171 7.92 -3.91 10.34
N PRO A 172 8.97 -4.72 10.56
CA PRO A 172 9.28 -5.84 9.67
C PRO A 172 8.20 -6.95 9.68
N ARG A 173 7.27 -6.96 10.64
CA ARG A 173 6.16 -7.92 10.63
C ARG A 173 5.29 -7.81 9.38
N LEU A 174 5.28 -6.65 8.72
CA LEU A 174 4.55 -6.51 7.44
C LEU A 174 4.95 -7.58 6.43
N VAL A 175 6.25 -7.87 6.33
CA VAL A 175 6.83 -8.77 5.32
C VAL A 175 7.35 -10.10 5.87
N LEU A 176 7.39 -10.26 7.19
CA LEU A 176 7.72 -11.56 7.79
C LEU A 176 6.66 -12.62 7.40
N PRO A 177 7.08 -13.89 7.21
CA PRO A 177 6.16 -14.99 6.98
C PRO A 177 5.11 -15.13 8.08
N ARG A 178 3.90 -15.52 7.72
CA ARG A 178 2.79 -15.74 8.67
C ARG A 178 3.14 -16.76 9.75
N GLU A 179 3.86 -17.83 9.38
CA GLU A 179 4.33 -18.87 10.28
C GLU A 179 5.33 -18.35 11.33
N ALA A 180 5.98 -17.21 11.05
CA ALA A 180 6.87 -16.50 11.98
C ALA A 180 6.15 -15.36 12.74
N GLY A 181 4.83 -15.28 12.65
CA GLY A 181 4.03 -14.22 13.28
C GLY A 181 4.04 -12.88 12.53
N GLY A 182 4.42 -12.90 11.26
CA GLY A 182 4.29 -11.76 10.35
C GLY A 182 2.96 -11.72 9.63
N LEU A 183 2.79 -10.72 8.76
CA LEU A 183 1.57 -10.50 7.98
C LEU A 183 1.67 -11.09 6.56
N GLY A 184 2.88 -11.46 6.12
CA GLY A 184 3.12 -12.19 4.87
C GLY A 184 2.96 -11.36 3.60
N LEU A 185 3.09 -10.03 3.67
CA LEU A 185 3.11 -9.19 2.47
C LEU A 185 4.43 -9.37 1.71
N ALA A 186 4.44 -9.11 0.42
CA ALA A 186 5.60 -9.37 -0.44
C ALA A 186 6.75 -8.38 -0.21
N ALA A 187 6.42 -7.11 0.03
CA ALA A 187 7.37 -6.04 0.29
C ALA A 187 6.68 -4.85 0.97
N ALA A 188 7.47 -3.86 1.37
CA ALA A 188 6.98 -2.59 1.91
C ALA A 188 7.75 -1.41 1.31
N TRP A 189 7.06 -0.33 1.01
CA TRP A 189 7.64 0.97 0.76
C TRP A 189 8.29 1.49 2.03
N ASN A 190 9.54 1.91 1.93
CA ASN A 190 10.36 2.31 3.07
C ASN A 190 10.58 3.81 3.08
N ASP A 191 9.88 4.52 3.96
CA ASP A 191 9.98 5.97 4.11
C ASP A 191 11.38 6.41 4.56
N ASP A 192 12.08 5.65 5.40
CA ASP A 192 13.41 6.02 5.87
C ASP A 192 14.45 6.03 4.74
N VAL A 193 14.34 5.11 3.76
CA VAL A 193 15.18 5.14 2.54
C VAL A 193 14.89 6.41 1.74
N HIS A 194 13.61 6.72 1.51
CA HIS A 194 13.20 7.93 0.83
C HIS A 194 13.73 9.19 1.55
N HIS A 195 13.55 9.27 2.87
CA HIS A 195 13.98 10.42 3.65
C HIS A 195 15.50 10.60 3.61
N ALA A 196 16.28 9.52 3.80
CA ALA A 196 17.73 9.58 3.75
C ALA A 196 18.25 10.05 2.37
N LEU A 197 17.71 9.51 1.28
CA LEU A 197 18.07 9.91 -0.08
C LEU A 197 17.64 11.34 -0.39
N HIS A 198 16.45 11.75 0.04
CA HIS A 198 15.96 13.12 -0.14
C HIS A 198 16.88 14.12 0.55
N VAL A 199 17.21 13.90 1.82
CA VAL A 199 18.11 14.77 2.57
C VAL A 199 19.51 14.82 1.93
N ALA A 200 20.04 13.67 1.53
CA ALA A 200 21.36 13.64 0.86
C ALA A 200 21.36 14.41 -0.46
N ALA A 201 20.24 14.42 -1.19
CA ALA A 201 20.14 15.11 -2.48
C ALA A 201 19.83 16.61 -2.35
N THR A 202 19.06 17.03 -1.34
CA THR A 202 18.50 18.38 -1.24
C THR A 202 19.09 19.20 -0.10
N GLY A 203 19.58 18.56 0.97
CA GLY A 203 19.99 19.20 2.22
C GLY A 203 18.82 19.64 3.11
N GLU A 204 17.57 19.30 2.78
CA GLU A 204 16.40 19.64 3.60
C GLU A 204 16.32 18.78 4.86
N THR A 205 16.26 19.43 6.04
CA THR A 205 16.31 18.76 7.35
C THR A 205 15.18 19.18 8.29
N HIS A 206 14.07 19.68 7.78
CA HIS A 206 12.95 20.11 8.62
C HIS A 206 11.83 19.02 8.69
N GLY A 207 11.02 19.08 9.75
CA GLY A 207 9.95 18.10 9.96
C GLY A 207 10.51 16.69 10.15
N TYR A 208 9.95 15.72 9.46
CA TYR A 208 10.37 14.31 9.54
C TYR A 208 11.74 14.03 8.91
N TYR A 209 12.34 14.97 8.19
CA TYR A 209 13.69 14.85 7.66
C TYR A 209 14.82 15.17 8.67
N ALA A 210 14.47 15.68 9.86
CA ALA A 210 15.44 16.24 10.80
C ALA A 210 16.57 15.29 11.21
N ASP A 211 16.27 13.99 11.32
CA ASP A 211 17.22 12.98 11.79
C ASP A 211 18.13 12.41 10.68
N PHE A 212 17.84 12.70 9.41
CA PHE A 212 18.49 12.08 8.25
C PHE A 212 19.66 12.90 7.66
N ALA A 213 20.07 13.99 8.33
CA ALA A 213 21.14 14.88 7.84
C ALA A 213 22.51 14.22 7.63
N PRO A 214 23.00 13.32 8.50
CA PRO A 214 24.28 12.66 8.29
C PRO A 214 24.26 11.71 7.09
N LEU A 215 25.34 11.67 6.30
CA LEU A 215 25.47 10.73 5.17
C LEU A 215 25.42 9.26 5.64
N GLU A 216 25.78 9.01 6.89
CA GLU A 216 25.65 7.72 7.56
C GLU A 216 24.20 7.24 7.62
N ALA A 217 23.21 8.15 7.53
CA ALA A 217 21.80 7.77 7.44
C ALA A 217 21.54 6.96 6.15
N VAL A 218 22.12 7.38 5.02
CA VAL A 218 22.02 6.64 3.76
C VAL A 218 22.67 5.28 3.88
N ALA A 219 23.88 5.19 4.45
CA ALA A 219 24.55 3.92 4.66
C ALA A 219 23.72 2.98 5.55
N LYS A 220 23.16 3.51 6.66
CA LYS A 220 22.35 2.72 7.59
C LYS A 220 21.10 2.15 6.92
N VAL A 221 20.34 2.94 6.16
CA VAL A 221 19.12 2.44 5.50
C VAL A 221 19.42 1.43 4.41
N MET A 222 20.54 1.57 3.72
CA MET A 222 20.98 0.60 2.71
C MET A 222 21.48 -0.72 3.30
N GLU A 223 22.02 -0.70 4.51
CA GLU A 223 22.55 -1.91 5.19
C GLU A 223 21.51 -2.59 6.08
N ARG A 224 20.63 -1.81 6.72
CA ARG A 224 19.73 -2.26 7.80
C ARG A 224 18.26 -2.00 7.53
N THR A 225 17.92 -1.51 6.36
CA THR A 225 16.57 -1.17 5.93
C THR A 225 16.02 0.08 6.61
N TYR A 226 15.99 0.13 7.95
CA TYR A 226 15.42 1.25 8.70
C TYR A 226 16.49 2.10 9.36
N PHE A 227 16.33 3.41 9.30
CA PHE A 227 17.12 4.36 10.09
C PHE A 227 16.64 4.34 11.54
N HIS A 228 15.31 4.47 11.72
CA HIS A 228 14.69 4.30 13.04
C HIS A 228 14.32 2.83 13.26
N ASP A 229 15.19 2.10 13.91
CA ASP A 229 15.11 0.67 14.19
C ASP A 229 14.89 0.36 15.69
N GLY A 230 14.11 1.18 16.38
CA GLY A 230 13.94 1.23 17.82
C GLY A 230 14.62 2.44 18.43
N THR A 231 15.21 3.29 17.62
CA THR A 231 15.89 4.51 18.04
C THR A 231 14.94 5.70 18.11
N ARG A 232 15.37 6.76 18.83
CA ARG A 232 14.56 7.96 18.98
C ARG A 232 14.41 8.72 17.68
N SER A 233 13.17 9.03 17.32
CA SER A 233 12.83 10.00 16.27
C SER A 233 12.59 11.37 16.88
N THR A 234 13.36 12.37 16.43
CA THR A 234 13.20 13.76 16.88
C THR A 234 11.83 14.31 16.50
N PHE A 235 11.40 14.07 15.27
CA PHE A 235 10.10 14.51 14.76
C PHE A 235 8.93 13.91 15.55
N ARG A 236 9.00 12.59 15.86
CA ARG A 236 7.93 11.91 16.60
C ARG A 236 8.02 12.12 18.11
N GLY A 237 9.14 12.62 18.63
CA GLY A 237 9.37 12.82 20.06
C GLY A 237 9.40 11.51 20.89
N ARG A 238 9.57 10.35 20.24
CA ARG A 238 9.59 9.00 20.85
C ARG A 238 10.47 8.05 20.08
N ASP A 239 10.74 6.89 20.65
CA ASP A 239 11.39 5.79 19.93
C ASP A 239 10.47 5.27 18.83
N HIS A 240 11.06 4.89 17.71
CA HIS A 240 10.35 4.53 16.50
C HIS A 240 10.97 3.32 15.81
N GLY A 241 10.08 2.51 15.18
CA GLY A 241 10.49 1.33 14.45
C GLY A 241 10.96 0.17 15.34
N ARG A 242 11.46 -0.85 14.69
CA ARG A 242 12.16 -1.98 15.30
C ARG A 242 13.17 -2.55 14.31
N PRO A 243 14.25 -3.20 14.81
CA PRO A 243 15.24 -3.79 13.92
C PRO A 243 14.63 -4.89 13.04
N VAL A 244 15.10 -4.97 11.81
CA VAL A 244 14.77 -6.07 10.90
C VAL A 244 15.52 -7.31 11.39
N PRO A 245 14.85 -8.48 11.53
CA PRO A 245 15.53 -9.74 11.86
C PRO A 245 16.54 -10.15 10.78
N ASP A 246 17.69 -10.68 11.17
CA ASP A 246 18.77 -11.11 10.26
C ASP A 246 18.31 -12.12 9.18
N ALA A 247 17.24 -12.87 9.46
CA ALA A 247 16.68 -13.85 8.53
C ALA A 247 15.84 -13.24 7.39
N LEU A 248 15.50 -11.94 7.47
CA LEU A 248 14.71 -11.27 6.46
C LEU A 248 15.63 -10.62 5.42
N PRO A 249 15.51 -10.96 4.12
CA PRO A 249 16.32 -10.31 3.10
C PRO A 249 15.94 -8.84 2.95
N VAL A 250 16.94 -7.94 2.94
CA VAL A 250 16.74 -6.49 2.78
C VAL A 250 15.98 -6.14 1.48
N SER A 251 16.11 -6.97 0.46
CA SER A 251 15.37 -6.80 -0.81
C SER A 251 13.84 -6.95 -0.69
N SER A 252 13.33 -7.37 0.48
CA SER A 252 11.88 -7.47 0.73
C SER A 252 11.28 -6.22 1.40
N THR A 253 12.09 -5.18 1.63
CA THR A 253 11.67 -3.95 2.33
C THR A 253 11.95 -2.73 1.49
#